data_a490d472a5c98531c2214ca5b1be6123
#
_entry.id   a490d472a5c98531c2214ca5b1be6123
#
_cell.length_a   1.000
_cell.length_b   1.000
_cell.length_c   1.000
_cell.angle_alpha   90.00
_cell.angle_beta   90.00
_cell.angle_gamma   90.00
#
_symmetry.space_group_name_H-M   'P 1'
#
loop_
_entity.id
_entity.type
_entity.pdbx_description
1 polymer ?
#
loop_
_entity_poly.entity_id
_entity_poly.type
_entity_poly.pdbx_seq_one_letter_code
_entity_poly.pdbx_strand_id
1 'polypeptide(L)'
;ALPICDNEAASYWEQFLPKDHILNGNKHDNFWEMGDTGPCGPCSEIHVDSRSEEEKAKVPGSQLVNKDHPQVIEIWNLVFMQFNRKADGSLEGLPAKVIDTGMGFERLVRTLQGKTSNYDTDVFQPILKAIGDMAGKKYGEDEKSDIAMRVIADHIRTIAFSITDGQLPSNAKAGYVIRRILRRAVRYGYTFLGQKQAFMYKLLPVLIENMGAAYPELDAQKELIAKVIKEEEDSFLRTLETGIRLLEKTMADAKAAGKNEISGKDAFTLYDTFGFPLDLTELILRENGMTADIKEFDAEMQQQKQRARNAAAIETGDWITLKEGTTEFVGYDYTEYETSILRYRQVKQKNQTLYQIVLDKTPFYAESGGQVGDTGVLVNEFETIEVVDTKKENNLPIHITKKLPEHMEAPMMACVDTDKRAACAANHSATHLLDAALREVLGEHVEQKGSLVTPDSLRFDFSHFQKVTDEEIRKVEHIVNAKIRANIPL
;
A
#
# COMPACT_ATOMS: atom_id res chain seq x y z
N ALA A 1 27.71 24.37 -3.76
CA ALA A 1 28.00 22.98 -4.04
C ALA A 1 28.67 22.89 -5.41
N LEU A 2 29.89 22.43 -5.46
CA LEU A 2 30.60 22.21 -6.73
C LEU A 2 29.87 21.09 -7.48
N PRO A 3 29.60 21.21 -8.79
CA PRO A 3 29.19 20.06 -9.58
C PRO A 3 30.28 19.01 -9.46
N ILE A 4 29.94 17.82 -8.99
CA ILE A 4 30.88 16.72 -8.91
C ILE A 4 30.99 16.17 -10.34
N CYS A 5 32.00 16.67 -11.09
CA CYS A 5 32.33 16.09 -12.38
C CYS A 5 33.06 14.76 -12.12
N ASP A 6 32.46 13.66 -12.52
CA ASP A 6 33.11 12.35 -12.50
C ASP A 6 34.03 12.21 -13.70
N ASN A 7 35.26 12.68 -13.53
CA ASN A 7 36.28 12.63 -14.59
C ASN A 7 36.72 11.20 -14.92
N GLU A 8 36.58 10.28 -13.97
CA GLU A 8 36.86 8.85 -14.15
C GLU A 8 35.85 8.26 -15.15
N ALA A 9 34.55 8.48 -14.89
CA ALA A 9 33.50 8.05 -15.80
C ALA A 9 33.63 8.67 -17.19
N ALA A 10 33.91 9.98 -17.29
CA ALA A 10 34.13 10.64 -18.55
C ALA A 10 35.28 10.00 -19.35
N SER A 11 36.40 9.64 -18.69
CA SER A 11 37.54 8.99 -19.33
C SER A 11 37.20 7.59 -19.88
N TYR A 12 36.26 6.87 -19.25
CA TYR A 12 35.79 5.61 -19.79
C TYR A 12 34.89 5.80 -21.02
N TRP A 13 34.02 6.80 -21.01
CA TRP A 13 33.16 7.11 -22.17
C TRP A 13 33.95 7.60 -23.38
N GLU A 14 35.04 8.34 -23.18
CA GLU A 14 35.94 8.80 -24.27
C GLU A 14 36.58 7.65 -25.07
N GLN A 15 36.57 6.42 -24.54
CA GLN A 15 37.04 5.23 -25.24
C GLN A 15 36.04 4.72 -26.29
N PHE A 16 34.76 5.08 -26.14
CA PHE A 16 33.66 4.59 -26.98
C PHE A 16 33.00 5.67 -27.82
N LEU A 17 33.05 6.93 -27.36
CA LEU A 17 32.33 8.06 -27.98
C LEU A 17 33.29 9.24 -28.25
N PRO A 18 33.03 10.02 -29.31
CA PRO A 18 33.70 11.31 -29.53
C PRO A 18 33.41 12.27 -28.38
N LYS A 19 34.34 13.17 -28.07
CA LYS A 19 34.20 14.12 -26.95
C LYS A 19 33.00 15.04 -27.03
N ASP A 20 32.58 15.42 -28.22
CA ASP A 20 31.41 16.25 -28.50
C ASP A 20 30.07 15.52 -28.24
N HIS A 21 30.12 14.19 -28.09
CA HIS A 21 28.99 13.38 -27.67
C HIS A 21 28.95 13.15 -26.13
N ILE A 22 29.93 13.60 -25.39
CA ILE A 22 30.00 13.49 -23.93
C ILE A 22 29.70 14.86 -23.34
N LEU A 23 28.48 14.97 -22.75
CA LEU A 23 27.99 16.23 -22.20
C LEU A 23 28.14 16.26 -20.70
N ASN A 24 28.48 17.42 -20.16
CA ASN A 24 28.44 17.62 -18.72
C ASN A 24 26.99 17.81 -18.26
N GLY A 25 26.54 16.98 -17.33
CA GLY A 25 25.26 17.12 -16.67
C GLY A 25 25.27 18.13 -15.52
N ASN A 26 24.19 18.18 -14.79
CA ASN A 26 24.02 19.02 -13.61
C ASN A 26 23.56 18.18 -12.42
N LYS A 27 23.53 18.76 -11.21
CA LYS A 27 23.14 18.02 -10.01
C LYS A 27 21.69 17.51 -10.08
N HIS A 28 20.80 18.27 -10.70
CA HIS A 28 19.38 17.91 -10.77
C HIS A 28 19.17 16.62 -11.58
N ASP A 29 19.84 16.52 -12.73
CA ASP A 29 19.63 15.42 -13.66
C ASP A 29 20.62 14.26 -13.40
N ASN A 30 21.87 14.56 -12.99
CA ASN A 30 22.96 13.59 -12.96
C ASN A 30 23.57 13.37 -11.56
N PHE A 31 22.76 13.49 -10.52
CA PHE A 31 23.15 13.08 -9.17
C PHE A 31 21.97 12.36 -8.51
N TRP A 32 22.09 11.05 -8.36
CA TRP A 32 21.06 10.23 -7.77
C TRP A 32 21.16 10.22 -6.24
N GLU A 33 20.02 10.32 -5.59
CA GLU A 33 19.86 10.29 -4.12
C GLU A 33 18.74 9.32 -3.76
N MET A 34 18.97 8.42 -2.82
CA MET A 34 17.97 7.46 -2.36
C MET A 34 16.80 8.16 -1.63
N GLY A 35 17.08 9.32 -1.03
CA GLY A 35 16.13 10.15 -0.31
C GLY A 35 16.87 11.26 0.42
N ASP A 36 16.26 11.80 1.49
CA ASP A 36 16.88 12.83 2.30
C ASP A 36 18.18 12.36 2.99
N THR A 37 18.29 11.05 3.23
CA THR A 37 19.49 10.39 3.77
C THR A 37 19.71 9.04 3.06
N GLY A 38 20.95 8.56 3.04
CA GLY A 38 21.30 7.27 2.49
C GLY A 38 22.31 7.33 1.32
N PRO A 39 22.51 6.21 0.62
CA PRO A 39 23.43 6.15 -0.51
C PRO A 39 23.10 7.14 -1.60
N CYS A 40 24.13 7.77 -2.19
CA CYS A 40 23.98 8.71 -3.27
C CYS A 40 25.28 8.81 -4.10
N GLY A 41 25.18 9.38 -5.30
CA GLY A 41 26.35 9.60 -6.15
C GLY A 41 26.02 10.16 -7.53
N PRO A 42 27.03 10.55 -8.29
CA PRO A 42 26.86 11.01 -9.65
C PRO A 42 26.34 9.91 -10.57
N CYS A 43 25.72 10.31 -11.68
CA CYS A 43 25.19 9.40 -12.71
C CYS A 43 25.82 9.71 -14.06
N SER A 44 25.93 8.67 -14.91
CA SER A 44 26.02 8.80 -16.35
C SER A 44 24.74 8.30 -17.00
N GLU A 45 24.30 8.98 -18.04
CA GLU A 45 23.10 8.62 -18.82
C GLU A 45 23.44 8.42 -20.27
N ILE A 46 22.82 7.43 -20.90
CA ILE A 46 22.87 7.27 -22.37
C ILE A 46 21.57 7.81 -22.94
N HIS A 47 21.70 8.81 -23.79
CA HIS A 47 20.58 9.39 -24.53
C HIS A 47 20.68 8.98 -26.02
N VAL A 48 19.53 8.75 -26.64
CA VAL A 48 19.38 8.46 -28.04
C VAL A 48 18.55 9.53 -28.73
N ASP A 49 19.06 10.08 -29.82
CA ASP A 49 18.33 10.98 -30.72
C ASP A 49 17.75 10.18 -31.89
N SER A 50 16.43 9.93 -31.84
CA SER A 50 15.69 9.17 -32.85
C SER A 50 15.04 10.06 -33.93
N ARG A 51 15.37 11.35 -33.97
CA ARG A 51 14.87 12.29 -34.99
C ARG A 51 15.42 11.99 -36.36
N SER A 52 14.80 12.58 -37.39
CA SER A 52 15.32 12.54 -38.75
C SER A 52 16.65 13.30 -38.88
N GLU A 53 17.46 12.94 -39.86
CA GLU A 53 18.74 13.62 -40.13
C GLU A 53 18.54 15.11 -40.46
N GLU A 54 17.41 15.46 -41.09
CA GLU A 54 17.05 16.85 -41.36
C GLU A 54 16.78 17.67 -40.09
N GLU A 55 16.15 17.06 -39.10
CA GLU A 55 15.90 17.70 -37.81
C GLU A 55 17.16 17.80 -36.96
N LYS A 56 18.02 16.78 -36.99
CA LYS A 56 19.35 16.79 -36.35
C LYS A 56 20.26 17.88 -36.92
N ALA A 57 20.20 18.07 -38.23
CA ALA A 57 20.99 19.12 -38.91
C ALA A 57 20.54 20.54 -38.52
N LYS A 58 19.26 20.75 -38.21
CA LYS A 58 18.71 22.03 -37.75
C LYS A 58 19.05 22.34 -36.29
N VAL A 59 18.92 21.35 -35.44
CA VAL A 59 19.17 21.47 -33.98
C VAL A 59 19.94 20.22 -33.55
N PRO A 60 21.20 20.33 -33.16
CA PRO A 60 21.98 19.19 -32.65
C PRO A 60 21.30 18.54 -31.43
N GLY A 61 21.33 17.19 -31.37
CA GLY A 61 20.75 16.43 -30.26
C GLY A 61 21.32 16.81 -28.90
N SER A 62 22.61 17.21 -28.87
CA SER A 62 23.25 17.69 -27.62
C SER A 62 22.57 18.88 -26.97
N GLN A 63 21.83 19.68 -27.71
CA GLN A 63 21.07 20.82 -27.18
C GLN A 63 19.70 20.41 -26.60
N LEU A 64 19.25 19.19 -26.87
CA LEU A 64 17.93 18.67 -26.49
C LEU A 64 17.99 17.60 -25.38
N VAL A 65 19.19 17.18 -24.98
CA VAL A 65 19.39 16.29 -23.84
C VAL A 65 18.81 16.93 -22.57
N ASN A 66 18.00 16.21 -21.83
CA ASN A 66 17.31 16.66 -20.62
C ASN A 66 16.46 17.94 -20.83
N LYS A 67 15.80 18.05 -22.00
CA LYS A 67 14.86 19.13 -22.37
C LYS A 67 13.45 18.61 -22.69
N ASP A 68 13.08 17.43 -22.19
CA ASP A 68 11.78 16.80 -22.39
C ASP A 68 11.39 16.60 -23.88
N HIS A 69 12.38 16.47 -24.75
CA HIS A 69 12.11 16.24 -26.18
C HIS A 69 11.69 14.78 -26.41
N PRO A 70 10.50 14.51 -27.04
CA PRO A 70 9.94 13.17 -27.14
C PRO A 70 10.77 12.16 -27.95
N GLN A 71 11.72 12.63 -28.72
CA GLN A 71 12.61 11.80 -29.58
C GLN A 71 14.09 11.90 -29.21
N VAL A 72 14.47 12.69 -28.20
CA VAL A 72 15.81 12.71 -27.60
C VAL A 72 15.67 12.23 -26.17
N ILE A 73 15.82 10.94 -25.98
CA ILE A 73 15.40 10.26 -24.75
C ILE A 73 16.58 9.55 -24.08
N GLU A 74 16.59 9.60 -22.77
CA GLU A 74 17.39 8.73 -21.93
C GLU A 74 16.90 7.29 -22.09
N ILE A 75 17.83 6.35 -22.35
CA ILE A 75 17.54 4.91 -22.41
C ILE A 75 18.20 4.15 -21.27
N TRP A 76 19.27 4.67 -20.69
CA TRP A 76 20.05 3.99 -19.66
C TRP A 76 20.62 4.98 -18.66
N ASN A 77 20.43 4.71 -17.36
CA ASN A 77 21.04 5.44 -16.27
C ASN A 77 22.04 4.54 -15.52
N LEU A 78 23.24 5.04 -15.29
CA LEU A 78 24.32 4.38 -14.56
C LEU A 78 24.65 5.23 -13.34
N VAL A 79 24.24 4.76 -12.16
CA VAL A 79 24.44 5.45 -10.89
C VAL A 79 25.74 4.96 -10.24
N PHE A 80 26.64 5.88 -9.96
CA PHE A 80 27.92 5.62 -9.29
C PHE A 80 27.79 5.99 -7.80
N MET A 81 27.29 5.05 -6.98
CA MET A 81 27.15 5.28 -5.55
C MET A 81 28.50 5.36 -4.88
N GLN A 82 28.88 6.56 -4.45
CA GLN A 82 30.17 6.87 -3.84
C GLN A 82 30.04 7.46 -2.44
N PHE A 83 28.87 7.95 -2.08
CA PHE A 83 28.64 8.69 -0.86
C PHE A 83 27.42 8.18 -0.11
N ASN A 84 27.42 8.44 1.20
CA ASN A 84 26.26 8.36 2.07
C ASN A 84 25.87 9.76 2.53
N ARG A 85 24.64 10.19 2.29
CA ARG A 85 24.10 11.47 2.78
C ARG A 85 23.64 11.30 4.21
N LYS A 86 24.18 12.14 5.10
CA LYS A 86 23.78 12.21 6.51
C LYS A 86 22.58 13.14 6.72
N ALA A 87 21.96 13.07 7.88
CA ALA A 87 20.80 13.90 8.25
C ALA A 87 21.09 15.41 8.26
N ASP A 88 22.37 15.81 8.45
CA ASP A 88 22.83 17.20 8.35
C ASP A 88 23.09 17.66 6.90
N GLY A 89 22.87 16.79 5.91
CA GLY A 89 23.09 17.03 4.48
C GLY A 89 24.55 16.83 4.03
N SER A 90 25.48 16.52 4.92
CA SER A 90 26.87 16.22 4.57
C SER A 90 27.00 14.89 3.83
N LEU A 91 28.03 14.78 2.97
CA LEU A 91 28.35 13.57 2.22
C LEU A 91 29.58 12.90 2.83
N GLU A 92 29.44 11.63 3.18
CA GLU A 92 30.52 10.77 3.63
C GLU A 92 30.83 9.73 2.57
N GLY A 93 32.13 9.53 2.24
CA GLY A 93 32.52 8.50 1.28
C GLY A 93 32.15 7.10 1.72
N LEU A 94 31.59 6.31 0.82
CA LEU A 94 31.33 4.90 1.07
C LEU A 94 32.64 4.11 1.11
N PRO A 95 32.73 3.03 1.90
CA PRO A 95 33.94 2.21 2.00
C PRO A 95 34.29 1.49 0.67
N ALA A 96 33.31 1.32 -0.22
CA ALA A 96 33.48 0.80 -1.56
C ALA A 96 32.58 1.57 -2.53
N LYS A 97 33.10 1.85 -3.75
CA LYS A 97 32.31 2.39 -4.85
C LYS A 97 31.42 1.27 -5.42
N VAL A 98 30.15 1.55 -5.60
CA VAL A 98 29.15 0.60 -6.14
C VAL A 98 28.48 1.23 -7.34
N ILE A 99 28.21 0.43 -8.37
CA ILE A 99 27.45 0.84 -9.54
C ILE A 99 26.07 0.18 -9.43
N ASP A 100 25.02 1.00 -9.46
CA ASP A 100 23.65 0.57 -9.70
C ASP A 100 23.20 1.10 -11.05
N THR A 101 22.49 0.29 -11.82
CA THR A 101 22.14 0.67 -13.19
C THR A 101 20.73 0.29 -13.53
N GLY A 102 20.02 1.18 -14.25
CA GLY A 102 18.67 0.94 -14.75
C GLY A 102 18.56 1.33 -16.23
N MET A 103 18.06 0.38 -17.04
CA MET A 103 17.80 0.61 -18.46
C MET A 103 16.30 0.47 -18.73
N GLY A 104 15.72 1.46 -19.41
CA GLY A 104 14.32 1.39 -19.82
C GLY A 104 14.12 0.33 -20.91
N PHE A 105 13.50 -0.80 -20.57
CA PHE A 105 13.26 -1.90 -21.52
C PHE A 105 12.55 -1.41 -22.79
N GLU A 106 11.43 -0.72 -22.64
CA GLU A 106 10.65 -0.22 -23.78
C GLU A 106 11.39 0.87 -24.57
N ARG A 107 12.17 1.69 -23.89
CA ARG A 107 13.00 2.73 -24.54
C ARG A 107 14.11 2.10 -25.39
N LEU A 108 14.74 1.04 -24.88
CA LEU A 108 15.73 0.28 -25.61
C LEU A 108 15.11 -0.42 -26.82
N VAL A 109 14.01 -1.16 -26.63
CA VAL A 109 13.31 -1.87 -27.72
C VAL A 109 12.87 -0.89 -28.81
N ARG A 110 12.30 0.26 -28.43
CA ARG A 110 11.93 1.34 -29.34
C ARG A 110 13.12 1.77 -30.22
N THR A 111 14.26 1.98 -29.57
CA THR A 111 15.49 2.42 -30.27
C THR A 111 15.97 1.35 -31.23
N LEU A 112 16.04 0.08 -30.80
CA LEU A 112 16.49 -1.03 -31.62
C LEU A 112 15.56 -1.31 -32.82
N GLN A 113 14.27 -1.10 -32.66
CA GLN A 113 13.27 -1.26 -33.72
C GLN A 113 13.08 -0.02 -34.58
N GLY A 114 13.83 1.08 -34.34
CA GLY A 114 13.72 2.32 -35.09
C GLY A 114 12.34 2.98 -35.00
N LYS A 115 11.66 2.85 -33.86
CA LYS A 115 10.33 3.41 -33.64
C LYS A 115 10.39 4.78 -32.95
N THR A 116 9.38 5.60 -33.18
CA THR A 116 9.26 6.93 -32.57
C THR A 116 8.47 6.96 -31.28
N SER A 117 7.74 5.87 -30.96
CA SER A 117 7.00 5.68 -29.72
C SER A 117 7.23 4.27 -29.15
N ASN A 118 7.28 4.14 -27.84
CA ASN A 118 7.32 2.83 -27.15
C ASN A 118 6.11 1.97 -27.56
N TYR A 119 4.95 2.60 -27.77
CA TYR A 119 3.71 1.94 -28.13
C TYR A 119 3.68 1.38 -29.56
N ASP A 120 4.62 1.79 -30.42
CA ASP A 120 4.75 1.29 -31.80
C ASP A 120 5.61 0.03 -31.90
N THR A 121 6.13 -0.44 -30.76
CA THR A 121 6.96 -1.66 -30.69
C THR A 121 6.09 -2.91 -30.63
N ASP A 122 6.70 -4.06 -30.90
CA ASP A 122 6.08 -5.38 -30.79
C ASP A 122 5.66 -5.73 -29.36
N VAL A 123 6.18 -5.05 -28.35
CA VAL A 123 5.78 -5.19 -26.95
C VAL A 123 4.34 -4.72 -26.71
N PHE A 124 3.91 -3.64 -27.37
CA PHE A 124 2.60 -3.04 -27.16
C PHE A 124 1.60 -3.29 -28.29
N GLN A 125 2.06 -3.44 -29.53
CA GLN A 125 1.18 -3.53 -30.69
C GLN A 125 0.15 -4.68 -30.62
N PRO A 126 0.48 -5.90 -30.13
CA PRO A 126 -0.53 -6.95 -29.97
C PRO A 126 -1.65 -6.56 -29.01
N ILE A 127 -1.31 -5.91 -27.87
CA ILE A 127 -2.28 -5.47 -26.86
C ILE A 127 -3.13 -4.32 -27.43
N LEU A 128 -2.52 -3.33 -28.07
CA LEU A 128 -3.24 -2.21 -28.69
C LEU A 128 -4.22 -2.69 -29.77
N LYS A 129 -3.80 -3.68 -30.59
CA LYS A 129 -4.68 -4.30 -31.56
C LYS A 129 -5.87 -4.97 -30.90
N ALA A 130 -5.66 -5.76 -29.84
CA ALA A 130 -6.74 -6.43 -29.13
C ALA A 130 -7.72 -5.43 -28.50
N ILE A 131 -7.23 -4.33 -27.94
CA ILE A 131 -8.07 -3.25 -27.40
C ILE A 131 -8.90 -2.62 -28.53
N GLY A 132 -8.27 -2.33 -29.67
CA GLY A 132 -8.93 -1.78 -30.86
C GLY A 132 -10.03 -2.69 -31.38
N ASP A 133 -9.73 -3.98 -31.53
CA ASP A 133 -10.70 -4.99 -31.99
C ASP A 133 -11.93 -5.08 -31.05
N MET A 134 -11.72 -5.02 -29.73
CA MET A 134 -12.80 -5.00 -28.74
C MET A 134 -13.65 -3.71 -28.78
N ALA A 135 -13.02 -2.58 -29.06
CA ALA A 135 -13.67 -1.28 -29.10
C ALA A 135 -14.27 -0.94 -30.46
N GLY A 136 -14.01 -1.72 -31.51
CA GLY A 136 -14.35 -1.39 -32.89
C GLY A 136 -13.65 -0.12 -33.39
N LYS A 137 -12.42 0.14 -32.92
CA LYS A 137 -11.60 1.32 -33.24
C LYS A 137 -10.22 0.91 -33.70
N LYS A 138 -9.57 1.74 -34.52
CA LYS A 138 -8.22 1.47 -35.00
C LYS A 138 -7.26 2.48 -34.37
N TYR A 139 -6.14 1.96 -33.85
CA TYR A 139 -5.06 2.76 -33.30
C TYR A 139 -4.41 3.61 -34.40
N GLY A 140 -4.20 4.90 -34.10
CA GLY A 140 -3.63 5.89 -35.04
C GLY A 140 -4.67 6.72 -35.80
N GLU A 141 -5.98 6.56 -35.53
CA GLU A 141 -7.03 7.30 -36.23
C GLU A 141 -7.68 8.43 -35.39
N ASP A 142 -7.68 8.31 -34.06
CA ASP A 142 -8.29 9.30 -33.17
C ASP A 142 -7.43 9.45 -31.89
N GLU A 143 -6.91 10.65 -31.67
CA GLU A 143 -5.98 10.94 -30.56
C GLU A 143 -6.50 10.53 -29.19
N LYS A 144 -7.77 10.80 -28.89
CA LYS A 144 -8.37 10.45 -27.59
C LYS A 144 -8.50 8.95 -27.39
N SER A 145 -8.87 8.25 -28.45
CA SER A 145 -8.93 6.78 -28.46
C SER A 145 -7.53 6.18 -28.35
N ASP A 146 -6.54 6.75 -29.04
CA ASP A 146 -5.15 6.31 -29.00
C ASP A 146 -4.54 6.47 -27.59
N ILE A 147 -4.79 7.60 -26.95
CA ILE A 147 -4.38 7.82 -25.55
C ILE A 147 -5.04 6.78 -24.64
N ALA A 148 -6.33 6.54 -24.80
CA ALA A 148 -7.02 5.53 -23.99
C ALA A 148 -6.45 4.12 -24.21
N MET A 149 -6.18 3.74 -25.45
CA MET A 149 -5.57 2.45 -25.79
C MET A 149 -4.18 2.31 -25.18
N ARG A 150 -3.33 3.36 -25.23
CA ARG A 150 -2.00 3.37 -24.62
C ARG A 150 -2.07 3.22 -23.12
N VAL A 151 -2.95 3.97 -22.45
CA VAL A 151 -3.17 3.86 -20.98
C VAL A 151 -3.57 2.44 -20.59
N ILE A 152 -4.51 1.83 -21.31
CA ILE A 152 -4.98 0.49 -21.00
C ILE A 152 -3.87 -0.55 -21.26
N ALA A 153 -3.13 -0.45 -22.37
CA ALA A 153 -2.04 -1.37 -22.72
C ALA A 153 -0.88 -1.32 -21.71
N ASP A 154 -0.54 -0.14 -21.22
CA ASP A 154 0.46 0.04 -20.18
C ASP A 154 -0.03 -0.52 -18.83
N HIS A 155 -1.25 -0.17 -18.44
CA HIS A 155 -1.78 -0.49 -17.13
C HIS A 155 -2.09 -1.97 -16.94
N ILE A 156 -2.55 -2.69 -17.99
CA ILE A 156 -2.80 -4.14 -17.87
C ILE A 156 -1.52 -4.90 -17.52
N ARG A 157 -0.37 -4.50 -18.05
CA ARG A 157 0.93 -5.07 -17.71
C ARG A 157 1.24 -4.84 -16.24
N THR A 158 1.21 -3.58 -15.80
CA THR A 158 1.49 -3.21 -14.41
C THR A 158 0.60 -4.00 -13.44
N ILE A 159 -0.71 -4.08 -13.72
CA ILE A 159 -1.69 -4.74 -12.85
C ILE A 159 -1.44 -6.26 -12.83
N ALA A 160 -1.26 -6.89 -13.99
CA ALA A 160 -1.07 -8.34 -14.08
C ALA A 160 0.21 -8.78 -13.33
N PHE A 161 1.33 -8.11 -13.58
CA PHE A 161 2.60 -8.41 -12.89
C PHE A 161 2.51 -8.16 -11.38
N SER A 162 1.90 -7.05 -10.94
CA SER A 162 1.71 -6.79 -9.52
C SER A 162 0.88 -7.87 -8.81
N ILE A 163 -0.19 -8.36 -9.45
CA ILE A 163 -1.01 -9.46 -8.91
C ILE A 163 -0.20 -10.74 -8.87
N THR A 164 0.58 -11.04 -9.89
CA THR A 164 1.48 -12.19 -9.96
C THR A 164 2.48 -12.18 -8.80
N ASP A 165 3.01 -11.01 -8.43
CA ASP A 165 3.90 -10.81 -7.29
C ASP A 165 3.18 -10.76 -5.93
N GLY A 166 1.88 -11.09 -5.88
CA GLY A 166 1.08 -11.16 -4.66
C GLY A 166 0.50 -9.83 -4.18
N GLN A 167 0.64 -8.74 -4.97
CA GLN A 167 0.09 -7.43 -4.61
C GLN A 167 -1.32 -7.25 -5.16
N LEU A 168 -2.33 -7.53 -4.33
CA LEU A 168 -3.74 -7.38 -4.73
C LEU A 168 -4.23 -5.93 -4.58
N PRO A 169 -5.16 -5.47 -5.46
CA PRO A 169 -5.85 -4.19 -5.28
C PRO A 169 -6.51 -4.10 -3.89
N SER A 170 -6.30 -2.98 -3.20
CA SER A 170 -6.85 -2.77 -1.85
C SER A 170 -7.11 -1.29 -1.56
N ASN A 171 -7.58 -0.97 -0.34
CA ASN A 171 -7.84 0.41 0.10
C ASN A 171 -6.62 1.11 0.71
N ALA A 172 -5.47 0.43 0.84
CA ALA A 172 -4.30 0.96 1.53
C ALA A 172 -2.98 0.50 0.90
N LYS A 173 -1.90 1.21 1.19
CA LYS A 173 -0.52 0.88 0.82
C LYS A 173 -0.35 0.63 -0.69
N ALA A 174 0.48 -0.33 -1.08
CA ALA A 174 0.74 -0.68 -2.49
C ALA A 174 -0.54 -1.10 -3.24
N GLY A 175 -1.43 -1.88 -2.59
CA GLY A 175 -2.69 -2.30 -3.20
C GLY A 175 -3.62 -1.13 -3.58
N TYR A 176 -3.57 -0.01 -2.86
CA TYR A 176 -4.29 1.21 -3.24
C TYR A 176 -3.76 1.81 -4.56
N VAL A 177 -2.45 1.80 -4.75
CA VAL A 177 -1.82 2.29 -6.00
C VAL A 177 -2.26 1.41 -7.18
N ILE A 178 -2.23 0.08 -7.03
CA ILE A 178 -2.67 -0.86 -8.07
C ILE A 178 -4.15 -0.65 -8.40
N ARG A 179 -4.99 -0.50 -7.38
CA ARG A 179 -6.42 -0.17 -7.55
C ARG A 179 -6.64 1.12 -8.33
N ARG A 180 -5.87 2.17 -8.05
CA ARG A 180 -5.92 3.44 -8.80
C ARG A 180 -5.57 3.26 -10.26
N ILE A 181 -4.48 2.53 -10.55
CA ILE A 181 -4.02 2.23 -11.91
C ILE A 181 -5.12 1.49 -12.66
N LEU A 182 -5.72 0.45 -12.07
CA LEU A 182 -6.81 -0.31 -12.67
C LEU A 182 -8.03 0.58 -12.96
N ARG A 183 -8.50 1.33 -11.97
CA ARG A 183 -9.66 2.22 -12.11
C ARG A 183 -9.44 3.31 -13.16
N ARG A 184 -8.21 3.82 -13.28
CA ARG A 184 -7.84 4.75 -14.34
C ARG A 184 -8.03 4.12 -15.72
N ALA A 185 -7.51 2.92 -15.95
CA ALA A 185 -7.67 2.22 -17.23
C ALA A 185 -9.14 1.90 -17.56
N VAL A 186 -9.90 1.43 -16.57
CA VAL A 186 -11.35 1.17 -16.72
C VAL A 186 -12.09 2.44 -17.12
N ARG A 187 -11.79 3.57 -16.48
CA ARG A 187 -12.40 4.86 -16.84
C ARG A 187 -12.08 5.28 -18.27
N TYR A 188 -10.84 5.11 -18.73
CA TYR A 188 -10.47 5.42 -20.11
C TYR A 188 -11.23 4.51 -21.11
N GLY A 189 -11.33 3.23 -20.81
CA GLY A 189 -12.14 2.29 -21.61
C GLY A 189 -13.62 2.69 -21.65
N TYR A 190 -14.20 3.04 -20.50
CA TYR A 190 -15.59 3.47 -20.37
C TYR A 190 -15.88 4.75 -21.16
N THR A 191 -15.04 5.77 -20.99
CA THR A 191 -15.28 7.12 -21.52
C THR A 191 -14.96 7.23 -23.02
N PHE A 192 -13.84 6.66 -23.47
CA PHE A 192 -13.33 6.90 -24.82
C PHE A 192 -13.49 5.72 -25.77
N LEU A 193 -13.60 4.50 -25.22
CA LEU A 193 -13.71 3.30 -26.02
C LEU A 193 -15.09 2.59 -25.91
N GLY A 194 -16.03 3.19 -25.18
CA GLY A 194 -17.39 2.67 -25.05
C GLY A 194 -17.51 1.37 -24.26
N GLN A 195 -16.49 0.96 -23.52
CA GLN A 195 -16.49 -0.28 -22.76
C GLN A 195 -17.32 -0.13 -21.49
N LYS A 196 -18.60 -0.56 -21.53
CA LYS A 196 -19.56 -0.42 -20.42
C LYS A 196 -19.57 -1.63 -19.47
N GLN A 197 -18.83 -2.68 -19.79
CA GLN A 197 -18.69 -3.90 -19.01
C GLN A 197 -17.22 -4.18 -18.77
N ALA A 198 -16.89 -5.05 -17.80
CA ALA A 198 -15.53 -5.48 -17.55
C ALA A 198 -14.89 -6.06 -18.81
N PHE A 199 -13.72 -5.57 -19.17
CA PHE A 199 -13.05 -5.89 -20.43
C PHE A 199 -11.53 -6.12 -20.27
N MET A 200 -10.87 -5.48 -19.29
CA MET A 200 -9.42 -5.55 -19.13
C MET A 200 -8.92 -6.99 -18.91
N TYR A 201 -9.66 -7.79 -18.13
CA TYR A 201 -9.29 -9.19 -17.89
C TYR A 201 -9.23 -10.00 -19.20
N LYS A 202 -9.95 -9.59 -20.27
CA LYS A 202 -9.93 -10.23 -21.58
C LYS A 202 -8.64 -9.96 -22.37
N LEU A 203 -7.84 -8.99 -21.94
CA LEU A 203 -6.52 -8.67 -22.52
C LEU A 203 -5.42 -9.58 -21.97
N LEU A 204 -5.68 -10.26 -20.86
CA LEU A 204 -4.68 -11.11 -20.21
C LEU A 204 -4.14 -12.24 -21.10
N PRO A 205 -4.94 -12.96 -21.88
CA PRO A 205 -4.42 -13.96 -22.81
C PRO A 205 -3.41 -13.40 -23.82
N VAL A 206 -3.66 -12.21 -24.35
CA VAL A 206 -2.75 -11.54 -25.29
C VAL A 206 -1.45 -11.13 -24.60
N LEU A 207 -1.53 -10.66 -23.35
CA LEU A 207 -0.35 -10.36 -22.55
C LEU A 207 0.50 -11.61 -22.29
N ILE A 208 -0.15 -12.73 -21.95
CA ILE A 208 0.52 -14.03 -21.72
C ILE A 208 1.16 -14.55 -23.01
N GLU A 209 0.49 -14.47 -24.15
CA GLU A 209 1.06 -14.84 -25.44
C GLU A 209 2.32 -14.03 -25.75
N ASN A 210 2.31 -12.73 -25.43
CA ASN A 210 3.41 -11.81 -25.72
C ASN A 210 4.58 -11.94 -24.75
N MET A 211 4.33 -12.17 -23.46
CA MET A 211 5.34 -12.10 -22.42
C MET A 211 5.52 -13.41 -21.60
N GLY A 212 4.59 -14.34 -21.69
CA GLY A 212 4.56 -15.55 -20.85
C GLY A 212 5.75 -16.50 -21.07
N ALA A 213 6.40 -16.44 -22.24
CA ALA A 213 7.62 -17.23 -22.46
C ALA A 213 8.78 -16.79 -21.56
N ALA A 214 8.88 -15.48 -21.29
CA ALA A 214 9.88 -14.90 -20.39
C ALA A 214 9.41 -14.89 -18.93
N TYR A 215 8.09 -14.86 -18.69
CA TYR A 215 7.45 -14.76 -17.39
C TYR A 215 6.37 -15.84 -17.24
N PRO A 216 6.75 -17.12 -17.05
CA PRO A 216 5.80 -18.24 -16.99
C PRO A 216 4.82 -18.15 -15.82
N GLU A 217 5.13 -17.41 -14.77
CA GLU A 217 4.26 -17.13 -13.63
C GLU A 217 2.96 -16.41 -14.01
N LEU A 218 2.95 -15.64 -15.12
CA LEU A 218 1.72 -15.02 -15.64
C LEU A 218 0.71 -16.07 -16.09
N ASP A 219 1.14 -17.11 -16.80
CA ASP A 219 0.25 -18.21 -17.23
C ASP A 219 -0.14 -19.09 -16.05
N ALA A 220 0.79 -19.37 -15.14
CA ALA A 220 0.54 -20.17 -13.94
C ALA A 220 -0.55 -19.57 -13.05
N GLN A 221 -0.66 -18.23 -12.99
CA GLN A 221 -1.63 -17.52 -12.16
C GLN A 221 -2.77 -16.86 -12.97
N LYS A 222 -2.94 -17.18 -14.25
CA LYS A 222 -3.89 -16.53 -15.16
C LYS A 222 -5.32 -16.46 -14.64
N GLU A 223 -5.80 -17.51 -13.98
CA GLU A 223 -7.16 -17.55 -13.45
C GLU A 223 -7.34 -16.58 -12.28
N LEU A 224 -6.36 -16.51 -11.38
CA LEU A 224 -6.35 -15.56 -10.27
C LEU A 224 -6.32 -14.12 -10.80
N ILE A 225 -5.39 -13.82 -11.71
CA ILE A 225 -5.22 -12.48 -12.29
C ILE A 225 -6.51 -12.03 -12.97
N ALA A 226 -7.09 -12.89 -13.81
CA ALA A 226 -8.33 -12.59 -14.52
C ALA A 226 -9.50 -12.32 -13.57
N LYS A 227 -9.66 -13.13 -12.51
CA LYS A 227 -10.71 -12.96 -11.50
C LYS A 227 -10.55 -11.67 -10.73
N VAL A 228 -9.34 -11.38 -10.24
CA VAL A 228 -9.05 -10.15 -9.49
C VAL A 228 -9.35 -8.91 -10.32
N ILE A 229 -8.87 -8.86 -11.57
CA ILE A 229 -9.12 -7.74 -12.47
C ILE A 229 -10.61 -7.59 -12.71
N LYS A 230 -11.30 -8.67 -13.07
CA LYS A 230 -12.73 -8.63 -13.40
C LYS A 230 -13.59 -8.16 -12.23
N GLU A 231 -13.36 -8.66 -11.01
CA GLU A 231 -14.12 -8.26 -9.82
C GLU A 231 -13.92 -6.78 -9.47
N GLU A 232 -12.67 -6.27 -9.59
CA GLU A 232 -12.37 -4.86 -9.34
C GLU A 232 -12.99 -3.96 -10.42
N GLU A 233 -12.99 -4.39 -11.69
CA GLU A 233 -13.70 -3.71 -12.80
C GLU A 233 -15.21 -3.65 -12.54
N ASP A 234 -15.84 -4.79 -12.28
CA ASP A 234 -17.28 -4.90 -12.04
C ASP A 234 -17.70 -4.06 -10.83
N SER A 235 -16.89 -4.10 -9.76
CA SER A 235 -17.12 -3.29 -8.58
C SER A 235 -17.06 -1.79 -8.87
N PHE A 236 -16.07 -1.36 -9.62
CA PHE A 236 -15.89 0.05 -9.96
C PHE A 236 -16.92 0.55 -10.96
N LEU A 237 -17.26 -0.23 -11.98
CA LEU A 237 -18.26 0.13 -13.00
C LEU A 237 -19.63 0.40 -12.39
N ARG A 238 -20.01 -0.29 -11.30
CA ARG A 238 -21.28 -0.03 -10.59
C ARG A 238 -21.39 1.41 -10.05
N THR A 239 -20.28 2.02 -9.68
CA THR A 239 -20.24 3.38 -9.11
C THR A 239 -19.74 4.43 -10.09
N LEU A 240 -18.99 4.02 -11.12
CA LEU A 240 -18.35 4.91 -12.09
C LEU A 240 -19.34 5.81 -12.82
N GLU A 241 -20.41 5.23 -13.37
CA GLU A 241 -21.42 5.99 -14.11
C GLU A 241 -22.09 7.04 -13.24
N THR A 242 -22.45 6.67 -12.01
CA THR A 242 -23.05 7.59 -11.05
C THR A 242 -22.06 8.69 -10.65
N GLY A 243 -20.79 8.34 -10.40
CA GLY A 243 -19.74 9.28 -10.07
C GLY A 243 -19.46 10.28 -11.19
N ILE A 244 -19.35 9.82 -12.44
CA ILE A 244 -19.17 10.70 -13.61
C ILE A 244 -20.36 11.65 -13.75
N ARG A 245 -21.59 11.17 -13.72
CA ARG A 245 -22.80 11.99 -13.85
C ARG A 245 -22.90 13.04 -12.76
N LEU A 246 -22.54 12.70 -11.52
CA LEU A 246 -22.53 13.65 -10.41
C LEU A 246 -21.45 14.72 -10.61
N LEU A 247 -20.24 14.32 -11.03
CA LEU A 247 -19.15 15.24 -11.31
C LEU A 247 -19.49 16.18 -12.47
N GLU A 248 -20.08 15.66 -13.55
CA GLU A 248 -20.55 16.47 -14.68
C GLU A 248 -21.57 17.53 -14.24
N LYS A 249 -22.53 17.14 -13.38
CA LYS A 249 -23.48 18.08 -12.80
C LYS A 249 -22.78 19.15 -11.96
N THR A 250 -21.88 18.73 -11.06
CA THR A 250 -21.12 19.67 -10.21
C THR A 250 -20.28 20.66 -11.05
N MET A 251 -19.65 20.17 -12.13
CA MET A 251 -18.92 21.01 -13.08
C MET A 251 -19.83 22.01 -13.78
N ALA A 252 -21.02 21.56 -14.21
CA ALA A 252 -22.00 22.44 -14.87
C ALA A 252 -22.51 23.53 -13.92
N ASP A 253 -22.82 23.17 -12.67
CA ASP A 253 -23.27 24.09 -11.63
C ASP A 253 -22.19 25.13 -11.30
N ALA A 254 -20.92 24.71 -11.18
CA ALA A 254 -19.78 25.59 -10.96
C ALA A 254 -19.59 26.58 -12.14
N LYS A 255 -19.62 26.08 -13.38
CA LYS A 255 -19.52 26.93 -14.59
C LYS A 255 -20.68 27.92 -14.68
N ALA A 256 -21.91 27.53 -14.35
CA ALA A 256 -23.07 28.43 -14.31
C ALA A 256 -22.90 29.54 -13.26
N ALA A 257 -22.17 29.26 -12.16
CA ALA A 257 -21.81 30.25 -11.15
C ALA A 257 -20.54 31.07 -11.52
N GLY A 258 -20.00 30.90 -12.72
CA GLY A 258 -18.79 31.62 -13.19
C GLY A 258 -17.50 31.14 -12.55
N LYS A 259 -17.47 29.91 -12.00
CA LYS A 259 -16.31 29.32 -11.35
C LYS A 259 -15.66 28.24 -12.23
N ASN A 260 -14.33 28.18 -12.20
CA ASN A 260 -13.55 27.11 -12.84
C ASN A 260 -13.03 26.09 -11.81
N GLU A 261 -13.60 26.09 -10.61
CA GLU A 261 -13.22 25.23 -9.50
C GLU A 261 -14.47 24.67 -8.84
N ILE A 262 -14.47 23.36 -8.53
CA ILE A 262 -15.50 22.73 -7.68
C ILE A 262 -15.10 22.80 -6.21
N SER A 263 -16.08 22.75 -5.29
CA SER A 263 -15.79 22.74 -3.85
C SER A 263 -15.08 21.45 -3.45
N GLY A 264 -14.20 21.55 -2.45
CA GLY A 264 -13.54 20.37 -1.86
C GLY A 264 -14.54 19.43 -1.18
N LYS A 265 -15.65 19.97 -0.68
CA LYS A 265 -16.76 19.20 -0.11
C LYS A 265 -17.47 18.33 -1.16
N ASP A 266 -17.68 18.84 -2.38
CA ASP A 266 -18.26 18.04 -3.47
C ASP A 266 -17.29 16.94 -3.89
N ALA A 267 -15.99 17.27 -4.01
CA ALA A 267 -14.94 16.27 -4.29
C ALA A 267 -14.85 15.21 -3.19
N PHE A 268 -15.00 15.61 -1.91
CA PHE A 268 -15.03 14.69 -0.77
C PHE A 268 -16.27 13.80 -0.79
N THR A 269 -17.43 14.31 -1.16
CA THR A 269 -18.66 13.52 -1.30
C THR A 269 -18.51 12.44 -2.39
N LEU A 270 -17.89 12.79 -3.52
CA LEU A 270 -17.56 11.82 -4.58
C LEU A 270 -16.64 10.71 -4.05
N TYR A 271 -15.65 11.07 -3.27
CA TYR A 271 -14.68 10.14 -2.69
C TYR A 271 -15.31 9.24 -1.61
N ASP A 272 -15.95 9.84 -0.60
CA ASP A 272 -16.43 9.15 0.60
C ASP A 272 -17.70 8.31 0.35
N THR A 273 -18.65 8.88 -0.39
CA THR A 273 -19.97 8.26 -0.61
C THR A 273 -19.99 7.33 -1.83
N PHE A 274 -19.30 7.73 -2.91
CA PHE A 274 -19.35 7.01 -4.18
C PHE A 274 -18.06 6.22 -4.47
N GLY A 275 -17.06 6.29 -3.60
CA GLY A 275 -15.78 5.62 -3.82
C GLY A 275 -15.04 6.09 -5.08
N PHE A 276 -15.31 7.32 -5.52
CA PHE A 276 -14.72 7.93 -6.71
C PHE A 276 -13.39 8.59 -6.31
N PRO A 277 -12.23 8.07 -6.72
CA PRO A 277 -10.94 8.55 -6.25
C PRO A 277 -10.70 10.03 -6.58
N LEU A 278 -10.05 10.78 -5.67
CA LEU A 278 -9.76 12.19 -5.86
C LEU A 278 -8.94 12.45 -7.12
N ASP A 279 -7.90 11.66 -7.35
CA ASP A 279 -7.04 11.78 -8.53
C ASP A 279 -7.79 11.57 -9.85
N LEU A 280 -8.83 10.75 -9.84
CA LEU A 280 -9.73 10.57 -10.98
C LEU A 280 -10.63 11.79 -11.15
N THR A 281 -11.13 12.36 -10.06
CA THR A 281 -11.88 13.62 -10.06
C THR A 281 -11.02 14.75 -10.64
N GLU A 282 -9.79 14.92 -10.15
CA GLU A 282 -8.84 15.92 -10.65
C GLU A 282 -8.50 15.74 -12.14
N LEU A 283 -8.33 14.47 -12.57
CA LEU A 283 -8.06 14.16 -13.97
C LEU A 283 -9.20 14.63 -14.88
N ILE A 284 -10.46 14.31 -14.53
CA ILE A 284 -11.63 14.72 -15.30
C ILE A 284 -11.80 16.25 -15.29
N LEU A 285 -11.60 16.88 -14.14
CA LEU A 285 -11.65 18.34 -14.02
C LEU A 285 -10.61 18.99 -14.92
N ARG A 286 -9.37 18.51 -14.91
CA ARG A 286 -8.28 19.04 -15.75
C ARG A 286 -8.59 18.90 -17.25
N GLU A 287 -9.15 17.77 -17.67
CA GLU A 287 -9.62 17.55 -19.05
C GLU A 287 -10.70 18.54 -19.48
N ASN A 288 -11.44 19.11 -18.52
CA ASN A 288 -12.49 20.11 -18.74
C ASN A 288 -12.05 21.55 -18.41
N GLY A 289 -10.74 21.79 -18.17
CA GLY A 289 -10.19 23.11 -17.82
C GLY A 289 -10.61 23.59 -16.45
N MET A 290 -10.88 22.68 -15.50
CA MET A 290 -11.33 22.97 -14.14
C MET A 290 -10.38 22.38 -13.08
N THR A 291 -10.54 22.82 -11.84
CA THR A 291 -9.82 22.34 -10.65
C THR A 291 -10.79 21.98 -9.52
N ALA A 292 -10.27 21.40 -8.44
CA ALA A 292 -10.98 21.23 -7.17
C ALA A 292 -10.24 21.96 -6.04
N ASP A 293 -10.97 22.46 -5.04
CA ASP A 293 -10.38 23.00 -3.82
C ASP A 293 -9.85 21.83 -2.95
N ILE A 294 -8.56 21.51 -3.15
CA ILE A 294 -7.88 20.44 -2.43
C ILE A 294 -7.73 20.76 -0.94
N LYS A 295 -7.59 22.04 -0.57
CA LYS A 295 -7.48 22.42 0.85
C LYS A 295 -8.77 22.14 1.60
N GLU A 296 -9.92 22.46 1.00
CA GLU A 296 -11.23 22.14 1.57
C GLU A 296 -11.45 20.61 1.61
N PHE A 297 -11.06 19.87 0.56
CA PHE A 297 -11.10 18.41 0.55
C PHE A 297 -10.29 17.80 1.70
N ASP A 298 -9.05 18.26 1.90
CA ASP A 298 -8.18 17.80 2.98
C ASP A 298 -8.75 18.14 4.35
N ALA A 299 -9.40 19.28 4.51
CA ALA A 299 -10.08 19.67 5.74
C ALA A 299 -11.23 18.72 6.07
N GLU A 300 -12.08 18.36 5.11
CA GLU A 300 -13.16 17.38 5.28
C GLU A 300 -12.60 15.99 5.63
N MET A 301 -11.53 15.56 4.96
CA MET A 301 -10.82 14.32 5.26
C MET A 301 -10.25 14.31 6.68
N GLN A 302 -9.67 15.41 7.15
CA GLN A 302 -9.16 15.55 8.51
C GLN A 302 -10.28 15.54 9.54
N GLN A 303 -11.40 16.19 9.26
CA GLN A 303 -12.58 16.16 10.15
C GLN A 303 -13.12 14.73 10.31
N GLN A 304 -13.20 13.96 9.21
CA GLN A 304 -13.61 12.56 9.27
C GLN A 304 -12.65 11.74 10.15
N LYS A 305 -11.33 11.87 9.93
CA LYS A 305 -10.30 11.22 10.75
C LYS A 305 -10.36 11.64 12.23
N GLN A 306 -10.62 12.93 12.48
CA GLN A 306 -10.70 13.47 13.84
C GLN A 306 -11.94 12.95 14.58
N ARG A 307 -13.10 12.84 13.91
CA ARG A 307 -14.30 12.21 14.49
C ARG A 307 -14.02 10.76 14.90
N ALA A 308 -13.28 10.00 14.09
CA ALA A 308 -12.86 8.63 14.42
C ALA A 308 -11.86 8.60 15.60
N ARG A 309 -10.91 9.55 15.68
CA ARG A 309 -9.93 9.65 16.78
C ARG A 309 -10.52 10.12 18.09
N ASN A 310 -11.42 11.11 18.07
CA ASN A 310 -12.05 11.66 19.29
C ASN A 310 -12.92 10.62 20.02
N ALA A 311 -13.37 9.58 19.32
CA ALA A 311 -14.06 8.44 19.94
C ALA A 311 -13.13 7.56 20.80
N ALA A 312 -11.79 7.69 20.67
CA ALA A 312 -10.78 6.85 21.31
C ALA A 312 -9.78 7.63 22.21
N ALA A 313 -10.01 8.93 22.45
CA ALA A 313 -9.08 9.75 23.24
C ALA A 313 -8.99 9.29 24.71
N ILE A 314 -7.77 9.05 25.19
CA ILE A 314 -7.41 8.68 26.56
C ILE A 314 -6.45 9.75 27.08
N GLU A 315 -6.76 10.36 28.21
CA GLU A 315 -5.84 11.25 28.93
C GLU A 315 -5.08 10.45 29.97
N THR A 316 -3.75 10.40 29.86
CA THR A 316 -2.87 9.67 30.78
C THR A 316 -2.13 10.62 31.70
N GLY A 317 -2.12 10.34 33.00
CA GLY A 317 -1.27 11.01 33.98
C GLY A 317 0.17 10.46 33.97
N ASP A 318 1.05 11.09 34.76
CA ASP A 318 2.44 10.65 34.92
C ASP A 318 2.53 9.36 35.76
N TRP A 319 3.60 8.59 35.51
CA TRP A 319 3.89 7.40 36.31
C TRP A 319 4.39 7.75 37.71
N ILE A 320 3.79 7.14 38.72
CA ILE A 320 4.26 7.15 40.10
C ILE A 320 4.97 5.82 40.37
N THR A 321 6.29 5.87 40.55
CA THR A 321 7.12 4.69 40.80
C THR A 321 7.20 4.42 42.30
N LEU A 322 6.84 3.19 42.68
CA LEU A 322 6.96 2.69 44.06
C LEU A 322 8.27 1.92 44.25
N LYS A 323 8.66 1.14 43.24
CA LYS A 323 9.84 0.30 43.25
C LYS A 323 10.47 0.24 41.86
N GLU A 324 11.78 0.35 41.78
CA GLU A 324 12.52 0.14 40.54
C GLU A 324 12.57 -1.34 40.20
N GLY A 325 12.38 -1.66 38.90
CA GLY A 325 12.41 -3.04 38.43
C GLY A 325 11.90 -3.18 37.00
N THR A 326 11.99 -4.39 36.49
CA THR A 326 11.48 -4.82 35.19
C THR A 326 10.39 -5.84 35.38
N THR A 327 9.42 -5.88 34.46
CA THR A 327 8.31 -6.85 34.47
C THR A 327 8.75 -8.14 33.79
N GLU A 328 8.50 -9.28 34.45
CA GLU A 328 8.62 -10.61 33.89
C GLU A 328 7.22 -11.20 33.63
N PHE A 329 6.98 -11.69 32.41
CA PHE A 329 5.76 -12.42 32.09
C PHE A 329 5.93 -13.90 32.38
N VAL A 330 5.09 -14.44 33.30
CA VAL A 330 5.13 -15.83 33.74
C VAL A 330 3.85 -16.61 33.34
N GLY A 331 2.97 -16.01 32.55
CA GLY A 331 1.63 -16.50 32.27
C GLY A 331 1.53 -17.62 31.24
N TYR A 332 2.64 -18.15 30.71
CA TYR A 332 2.63 -19.40 29.96
C TYR A 332 2.61 -20.62 30.90
N ASP A 333 3.23 -20.48 32.09
CA ASP A 333 3.37 -21.59 33.04
C ASP A 333 2.41 -21.47 34.23
N TYR A 334 2.00 -20.22 34.56
CA TYR A 334 1.22 -19.93 35.78
C TYR A 334 0.00 -19.07 35.45
N THR A 335 -1.13 -19.39 36.09
CA THR A 335 -2.34 -18.55 36.10
C THR A 335 -2.50 -17.74 37.39
N GLU A 336 -1.67 -18.06 38.39
CA GLU A 336 -1.59 -17.36 39.68
C GLU A 336 -0.11 -17.17 40.04
N TYR A 337 0.27 -15.97 40.48
CA TYR A 337 1.65 -15.69 40.86
C TYR A 337 1.73 -14.57 41.90
N GLU A 338 2.63 -14.72 42.88
CA GLU A 338 2.92 -13.66 43.86
C GLU A 338 3.68 -12.53 43.18
N THR A 339 3.25 -11.28 43.39
CA THR A 339 3.77 -10.10 42.67
C THR A 339 3.79 -8.86 43.57
N SER A 340 4.56 -7.86 43.15
CA SER A 340 4.61 -6.53 43.75
C SER A 340 4.33 -5.46 42.70
N ILE A 341 3.72 -4.35 43.11
CA ILE A 341 3.48 -3.21 42.23
C ILE A 341 4.79 -2.41 42.09
N LEU A 342 5.26 -2.25 40.84
CA LEU A 342 6.42 -1.40 40.55
C LEU A 342 6.03 0.08 40.42
N ARG A 343 5.00 0.36 39.65
CA ARG A 343 4.51 1.71 39.37
C ARG A 343 3.06 1.72 38.96
N TYR A 344 2.42 2.87 39.06
CA TYR A 344 1.04 3.08 38.62
C TYR A 344 0.84 4.50 38.09
N ARG A 345 -0.24 4.71 37.33
CA ARG A 345 -0.72 6.03 36.92
C ARG A 345 -2.25 6.05 36.80
N GLN A 346 -2.80 7.26 36.88
CA GLN A 346 -4.23 7.51 36.64
C GLN A 346 -4.47 7.80 35.17
N VAL A 347 -5.59 7.30 34.66
CA VAL A 347 -6.02 7.49 33.26
C VAL A 347 -7.48 7.90 33.25
N LYS A 348 -7.83 8.91 32.44
CA LYS A 348 -9.22 9.30 32.22
C LYS A 348 -9.65 8.89 30.82
N GLN A 349 -10.72 8.11 30.75
CA GLN A 349 -11.32 7.65 29.50
C GLN A 349 -12.83 7.90 29.55
N LYS A 350 -13.39 8.72 28.66
CA LYS A 350 -14.83 8.99 28.53
C LYS A 350 -15.57 9.21 29.86
N ASN A 351 -15.15 10.08 30.72
CA ASN A 351 -15.71 10.33 32.05
C ASN A 351 -15.52 9.21 33.10
N GLN A 352 -14.71 8.20 32.84
CA GLN A 352 -14.29 7.21 33.81
C GLN A 352 -12.83 7.43 34.20
N THR A 353 -12.57 7.33 35.49
CA THR A 353 -11.21 7.28 36.01
C THR A 353 -10.83 5.81 36.16
N LEU A 354 -9.71 5.44 35.49
CA LEU A 354 -9.10 4.13 35.57
C LEU A 354 -7.67 4.27 36.06
N TYR A 355 -7.09 3.19 36.49
CA TYR A 355 -5.69 3.14 36.90
C TYR A 355 -4.94 2.09 36.09
N GLN A 356 -3.70 2.38 35.79
CA GLN A 356 -2.78 1.49 35.12
C GLN A 356 -1.71 1.09 36.13
N ILE A 357 -1.53 -0.21 36.32
CA ILE A 357 -0.61 -0.80 37.29
C ILE A 357 0.41 -1.66 36.54
N VAL A 358 1.67 -1.53 36.88
CA VAL A 358 2.78 -2.36 36.39
C VAL A 358 3.30 -3.22 37.54
N LEU A 359 3.37 -4.52 37.29
CA LEU A 359 3.82 -5.55 38.24
C LEU A 359 5.25 -5.99 37.93
N ASP A 360 5.99 -6.49 38.92
CA ASP A 360 7.33 -7.08 38.72
C ASP A 360 7.24 -8.45 38.02
N LYS A 361 6.23 -9.28 38.38
CA LYS A 361 5.91 -10.51 37.71
C LYS A 361 4.42 -10.57 37.42
N THR A 362 4.06 -11.07 36.25
CA THR A 362 2.65 -11.12 35.88
C THR A 362 2.27 -12.39 35.12
N PRO A 363 1.22 -13.10 35.59
CA PRO A 363 0.60 -14.17 34.82
C PRO A 363 -0.41 -13.66 33.78
N PHE A 364 -0.74 -12.37 33.78
CA PHE A 364 -1.73 -11.79 32.88
C PHE A 364 -1.17 -11.61 31.48
N TYR A 365 -1.79 -12.24 30.48
CA TYR A 365 -1.48 -12.04 29.06
C TYR A 365 -1.93 -10.64 28.64
N ALA A 366 -1.01 -9.82 28.19
CA ALA A 366 -1.32 -8.50 27.63
C ALA A 366 -1.80 -8.62 26.19
N GLU A 367 -2.77 -7.79 25.80
CA GLU A 367 -3.32 -7.77 24.43
C GLU A 367 -2.23 -7.86 23.38
N SER A 368 -2.23 -8.93 22.60
CA SER A 368 -1.25 -9.22 21.56
C SER A 368 -1.78 -10.25 20.57
N GLY A 369 -1.30 -10.19 19.30
CA GLY A 369 -1.71 -11.16 18.28
C GLY A 369 -3.20 -11.19 17.97
N GLY A 370 -3.93 -10.10 18.23
CA GLY A 370 -5.38 -10.03 18.08
C GLY A 370 -6.16 -10.58 19.26
N GLN A 371 -5.52 -11.26 20.23
CA GLN A 371 -6.16 -11.73 21.46
C GLN A 371 -6.26 -10.58 22.45
N VAL A 372 -7.46 -10.41 23.05
CA VAL A 372 -7.70 -9.45 24.13
C VAL A 372 -6.86 -9.76 25.37
N GLY A 373 -6.57 -8.73 26.16
CA GLY A 373 -5.86 -8.89 27.41
C GLY A 373 -6.66 -9.68 28.45
N ASP A 374 -5.94 -10.35 29.34
CA ASP A 374 -6.57 -11.07 30.44
C ASP A 374 -7.27 -10.15 31.42
N THR A 375 -8.27 -10.70 32.05
CA THR A 375 -8.94 -10.15 33.22
C THR A 375 -8.71 -11.05 34.44
N GLY A 376 -8.98 -10.54 35.65
CA GLY A 376 -8.83 -11.30 36.87
C GLY A 376 -8.77 -10.40 38.10
N VAL A 377 -7.99 -10.77 39.10
CA VAL A 377 -7.88 -10.02 40.33
C VAL A 377 -6.44 -9.98 40.86
N LEU A 378 -6.13 -8.89 41.56
CA LEU A 378 -4.97 -8.78 42.46
C LEU A 378 -5.48 -8.87 43.89
N VAL A 379 -5.01 -9.82 44.67
CA VAL A 379 -5.52 -10.13 46.03
C VAL A 379 -4.41 -10.04 47.04
N ASN A 380 -4.64 -9.39 48.19
CA ASN A 380 -3.81 -9.45 49.37
C ASN A 380 -4.67 -9.72 50.61
N GLU A 381 -4.08 -9.72 51.79
CA GLU A 381 -4.78 -9.99 53.04
C GLU A 381 -5.88 -8.95 53.36
N PHE A 382 -5.85 -7.79 52.74
CA PHE A 382 -6.70 -6.65 53.05
C PHE A 382 -7.80 -6.43 52.03
N GLU A 383 -7.52 -6.73 50.73
CA GLU A 383 -8.40 -6.33 49.64
C GLU A 383 -8.24 -7.16 48.38
N THR A 384 -9.25 -7.04 47.53
CA THR A 384 -9.25 -7.59 46.19
C THR A 384 -9.48 -6.47 45.19
N ILE A 385 -8.59 -6.36 44.17
CA ILE A 385 -8.65 -5.38 43.11
C ILE A 385 -8.94 -6.09 41.79
N GLU A 386 -10.03 -5.71 41.15
CA GLU A 386 -10.41 -6.23 39.82
C GLU A 386 -9.47 -5.68 38.74
N VAL A 387 -8.84 -6.56 37.96
CA VAL A 387 -8.16 -6.26 36.70
C VAL A 387 -9.14 -6.44 35.57
N VAL A 388 -9.57 -5.35 34.98
CA VAL A 388 -10.63 -5.34 33.95
C VAL A 388 -10.08 -5.55 32.53
N ASP A 389 -8.77 -5.34 32.33
CA ASP A 389 -8.08 -5.55 31.06
C ASP A 389 -6.57 -5.54 31.28
N THR A 390 -5.80 -6.15 30.36
CA THR A 390 -4.34 -6.09 30.35
C THR A 390 -3.84 -5.68 28.99
N LYS A 391 -3.23 -4.49 28.90
CA LYS A 391 -2.71 -3.90 27.67
C LYS A 391 -1.19 -4.02 27.57
N LYS A 392 -0.66 -3.82 26.37
CA LYS A 392 0.78 -3.79 26.13
C LYS A 392 1.20 -2.42 25.62
N GLU A 393 2.12 -1.77 26.33
CA GLU A 393 2.71 -0.49 25.93
C GLU A 393 4.23 -0.65 25.89
N ASN A 394 4.85 -0.49 24.72
CA ASN A 394 6.30 -0.68 24.52
C ASN A 394 6.84 -2.00 25.13
N ASN A 395 6.16 -3.10 24.87
CA ASN A 395 6.41 -4.45 25.43
C ASN A 395 6.17 -4.60 26.94
N LEU A 396 5.67 -3.57 27.61
CA LEU A 396 5.37 -3.60 29.04
C LEU A 396 3.91 -4.00 29.25
N PRO A 397 3.59 -5.09 30.00
CA PRO A 397 2.25 -5.41 30.42
C PRO A 397 1.70 -4.37 31.43
N ILE A 398 0.51 -3.86 31.16
CA ILE A 398 -0.16 -2.86 31.96
C ILE A 398 -1.53 -3.38 32.37
N HIS A 399 -1.77 -3.50 33.66
CA HIS A 399 -3.02 -3.98 34.23
C HIS A 399 -3.94 -2.78 34.48
N ILE A 400 -5.16 -2.83 33.93
CA ILE A 400 -6.14 -1.76 34.05
C ILE A 400 -7.13 -2.11 35.17
N THR A 401 -7.26 -1.19 36.12
CA THR A 401 -8.16 -1.36 37.31
C THR A 401 -9.07 -0.15 37.49
N LYS A 402 -10.21 -0.34 38.16
CA LYS A 402 -11.13 0.76 38.46
C LYS A 402 -10.77 1.50 39.75
N LYS A 403 -9.94 0.91 40.62
CA LYS A 403 -9.43 1.49 41.85
C LYS A 403 -7.98 1.06 42.07
N LEU A 404 -7.25 1.83 42.84
CA LEU A 404 -5.93 1.44 43.34
C LEU A 404 -6.06 0.65 44.65
N PRO A 405 -5.13 -0.27 44.96
CA PRO A 405 -4.98 -0.85 46.30
C PRO A 405 -4.72 0.24 47.33
N GLU A 406 -5.27 0.08 48.52
CA GLU A 406 -4.95 0.93 49.67
C GLU A 406 -3.55 0.59 50.23
N HIS A 407 -3.17 -0.70 50.18
CA HIS A 407 -1.88 -1.23 50.62
C HIS A 407 -0.96 -1.61 49.43
N MET A 408 -0.53 -0.63 48.66
CA MET A 408 0.26 -0.83 47.41
C MET A 408 1.64 -1.45 47.62
N GLU A 409 2.21 -1.35 48.84
CA GLU A 409 3.52 -1.91 49.17
C GLU A 409 3.44 -3.39 49.60
N ALA A 410 2.27 -3.88 49.92
CA ALA A 410 2.04 -5.29 50.29
C ALA A 410 2.20 -6.21 49.06
N PRO A 411 2.82 -7.40 49.22
CA PRO A 411 2.76 -8.42 48.17
C PRO A 411 1.31 -8.78 47.84
N MET A 412 1.06 -9.04 46.55
CA MET A 412 -0.26 -9.41 46.06
C MET A 412 -0.17 -10.73 45.31
N MET A 413 -1.25 -11.51 45.35
CA MET A 413 -1.41 -12.65 44.43
C MET A 413 -2.16 -12.15 43.20
N ALA A 414 -1.53 -12.26 42.06
CA ALA A 414 -2.11 -11.97 40.74
C ALA A 414 -2.80 -13.24 40.23
N CYS A 415 -4.12 -13.23 40.10
CA CYS A 415 -4.95 -14.38 39.70
C CYS A 415 -5.67 -14.06 38.40
N VAL A 416 -5.41 -14.80 37.35
CA VAL A 416 -6.07 -14.69 36.06
C VAL A 416 -7.44 -15.36 36.07
N ASP A 417 -8.41 -14.80 35.36
CA ASP A 417 -9.69 -15.47 35.07
C ASP A 417 -9.42 -16.63 34.08
N THR A 418 -9.25 -17.83 34.65
CA THR A 418 -8.85 -19.02 33.90
C THR A 418 -9.86 -19.46 32.86
N ASP A 419 -11.15 -19.25 33.12
CA ASP A 419 -12.23 -19.63 32.20
C ASP A 419 -12.16 -18.77 30.93
N LYS A 420 -12.04 -17.44 31.12
CA LYS A 420 -11.88 -16.53 29.99
C LYS A 420 -10.56 -16.76 29.23
N ARG A 421 -9.44 -16.99 29.92
CA ARG A 421 -8.16 -17.33 29.31
C ARG A 421 -8.27 -18.60 28.45
N ALA A 422 -8.89 -19.67 28.98
CA ALA A 422 -9.07 -20.91 28.25
C ALA A 422 -9.95 -20.72 27.00
N ALA A 423 -11.03 -19.97 27.12
CA ALA A 423 -11.91 -19.65 26.00
C ALA A 423 -11.18 -18.82 24.93
N CYS A 424 -10.41 -17.80 25.31
CA CYS A 424 -9.55 -17.05 24.39
C CYS A 424 -8.52 -17.94 23.69
N ALA A 425 -7.83 -18.82 24.43
CA ALA A 425 -6.84 -19.73 23.86
C ALA A 425 -7.45 -20.70 22.85
N ALA A 426 -8.65 -21.22 23.14
CA ALA A 426 -9.40 -22.05 22.20
C ALA A 426 -9.76 -21.28 20.91
N ASN A 427 -10.29 -20.06 21.05
CA ASN A 427 -10.63 -19.20 19.92
C ASN A 427 -9.38 -18.74 19.14
N HIS A 428 -8.25 -18.56 19.80
CA HIS A 428 -6.97 -18.23 19.13
C HIS A 428 -6.51 -19.41 18.26
N SER A 429 -6.51 -20.62 18.80
CA SER A 429 -6.23 -21.83 18.03
C SER A 429 -7.21 -22.00 16.86
N ALA A 430 -8.50 -21.77 17.09
CA ALA A 430 -9.51 -21.81 16.03
C ALA A 430 -9.25 -20.77 14.93
N THR A 431 -8.68 -19.61 15.26
CA THR A 431 -8.29 -18.58 14.28
C THR A 431 -7.22 -19.11 13.32
N HIS A 432 -6.22 -19.84 13.79
CA HIS A 432 -5.20 -20.45 12.94
C HIS A 432 -5.79 -21.59 12.07
N LEU A 433 -6.70 -22.38 12.61
CA LEU A 433 -7.42 -23.39 11.82
C LEU A 433 -8.28 -22.75 10.74
N LEU A 434 -8.91 -21.61 11.06
CA LEU A 434 -9.71 -20.84 10.10
C LEU A 434 -8.84 -20.28 8.97
N ASP A 435 -7.68 -19.70 9.27
CA ASP A 435 -6.73 -19.22 8.26
C ASP A 435 -6.31 -20.34 7.29
N ALA A 436 -5.88 -21.48 7.84
CA ALA A 436 -5.49 -22.63 7.04
C ALA A 436 -6.64 -23.17 6.16
N ALA A 437 -7.86 -23.25 6.70
CA ALA A 437 -9.03 -23.71 5.96
C ALA A 437 -9.45 -22.73 4.85
N LEU A 438 -9.36 -21.41 5.12
CA LEU A 438 -9.62 -20.39 4.12
C LEU A 438 -8.61 -20.47 2.95
N ARG A 439 -7.34 -20.67 3.24
CA ARG A 439 -6.31 -20.85 2.21
C ARG A 439 -6.51 -22.15 1.41
N GLU A 440 -6.91 -23.23 2.05
CA GLU A 440 -7.23 -24.50 1.37
C GLU A 440 -8.43 -24.37 0.41
N VAL A 441 -9.48 -23.63 0.83
CA VAL A 441 -10.73 -23.53 0.06
C VAL A 441 -10.71 -22.40 -0.98
N LEU A 442 -10.15 -21.24 -0.62
CA LEU A 442 -10.17 -20.03 -1.44
C LEU A 442 -8.88 -19.80 -2.23
N GLY A 443 -7.76 -20.39 -1.77
CA GLY A 443 -6.45 -20.30 -2.42
C GLY A 443 -5.39 -19.59 -1.58
N GLU A 444 -4.13 -19.79 -1.96
CA GLU A 444 -2.92 -19.30 -1.26
C GLU A 444 -2.81 -17.76 -1.16
N HIS A 445 -3.58 -17.02 -1.98
CA HIS A 445 -3.63 -15.55 -1.93
C HIS A 445 -4.33 -14.99 -0.67
N VAL A 446 -5.00 -15.85 0.11
CA VAL A 446 -5.61 -15.45 1.38
C VAL A 446 -4.52 -15.10 2.37
N GLU A 447 -4.55 -13.86 2.85
CA GLU A 447 -3.63 -13.33 3.86
C GLU A 447 -4.39 -12.63 4.96
N GLN A 448 -3.99 -12.85 6.20
CA GLN A 448 -4.54 -12.14 7.34
C GLN A 448 -4.28 -10.63 7.23
N LYS A 449 -5.33 -9.84 7.39
CA LYS A 449 -5.27 -8.37 7.45
C LYS A 449 -5.56 -7.82 8.85
N GLY A 450 -6.24 -8.60 9.68
CA GLY A 450 -6.52 -8.29 11.07
C GLY A 450 -7.15 -9.50 11.77
N SER A 451 -7.13 -9.49 13.09
CA SER A 451 -7.89 -10.44 13.91
C SER A 451 -8.32 -9.82 15.23
N LEU A 452 -9.37 -10.35 15.79
CA LEU A 452 -9.82 -10.08 17.16
C LEU A 452 -10.27 -11.39 17.77
N VAL A 453 -9.67 -11.76 18.89
CA VAL A 453 -9.96 -13.00 19.62
C VAL A 453 -10.43 -12.63 21.02
N THR A 454 -11.66 -12.99 21.32
CA THR A 454 -12.33 -12.77 22.62
C THR A 454 -12.74 -14.11 23.22
N PRO A 455 -13.19 -14.17 24.50
CA PRO A 455 -13.72 -15.42 25.08
C PRO A 455 -14.95 -15.94 24.31
N ASP A 456 -15.77 -15.05 23.76
CA ASP A 456 -17.07 -15.40 23.16
C ASP A 456 -16.98 -15.63 21.64
N SER A 457 -16.00 -15.03 20.97
CA SER A 457 -15.92 -15.05 19.51
C SER A 457 -14.53 -14.70 18.98
N LEU A 458 -14.31 -15.05 17.73
CA LEU A 458 -13.18 -14.57 16.94
C LEU A 458 -13.65 -13.81 15.70
N ARG A 459 -12.89 -12.81 15.28
CA ARG A 459 -13.00 -12.17 13.98
C ARG A 459 -11.68 -12.31 13.25
N PHE A 460 -11.74 -12.73 11.99
CA PHE A 460 -10.60 -12.87 11.11
C PHE A 460 -10.83 -12.05 9.85
N ASP A 461 -10.06 -10.99 9.68
CA ASP A 461 -10.11 -10.12 8.50
C ASP A 461 -9.03 -10.60 7.53
N PHE A 462 -9.39 -10.90 6.29
CA PHE A 462 -8.48 -11.45 5.31
C PHE A 462 -8.66 -10.84 3.91
N SER A 463 -7.62 -10.95 3.08
CA SER A 463 -7.68 -10.54 1.68
C SER A 463 -8.37 -11.61 0.84
N HIS A 464 -9.42 -11.20 0.12
CA HIS A 464 -10.04 -11.99 -0.94
C HIS A 464 -10.69 -11.04 -1.94
N PHE A 465 -10.71 -11.41 -3.20
CA PHE A 465 -11.12 -10.54 -4.31
C PHE A 465 -12.61 -10.59 -4.59
N GLN A 466 -13.35 -11.57 -4.05
CA GLN A 466 -14.78 -11.73 -4.24
C GLN A 466 -15.51 -12.04 -2.93
N LYS A 467 -16.84 -12.00 -2.97
CA LYS A 467 -17.66 -12.46 -1.84
C LYS A 467 -17.51 -13.98 -1.72
N VAL A 468 -17.17 -14.45 -0.50
CA VAL A 468 -17.16 -15.89 -0.19
C VAL A 468 -18.58 -16.45 -0.31
N THR A 469 -18.72 -17.53 -1.04
CA THR A 469 -20.01 -18.18 -1.26
C THR A 469 -20.43 -19.03 -0.08
N ASP A 470 -21.73 -19.30 0.06
CA ASP A 470 -22.27 -20.16 1.12
C ASP A 470 -21.71 -21.61 1.05
N GLU A 471 -21.35 -22.08 -0.14
CA GLU A 471 -20.73 -23.39 -0.31
C GLU A 471 -19.28 -23.39 0.21
N GLU A 472 -18.51 -22.36 -0.10
CA GLU A 472 -17.15 -22.19 0.39
C GLU A 472 -17.14 -22.03 1.93
N ILE A 473 -18.05 -21.25 2.48
CA ILE A 473 -18.22 -21.10 3.93
C ILE A 473 -18.47 -22.46 4.58
N ARG A 474 -19.39 -23.27 4.06
CA ARG A 474 -19.67 -24.62 4.58
C ARG A 474 -18.45 -25.54 4.51
N LYS A 475 -17.66 -25.47 3.44
CA LYS A 475 -16.41 -26.25 3.34
C LYS A 475 -15.41 -25.84 4.43
N VAL A 476 -15.20 -24.52 4.61
CA VAL A 476 -14.32 -23.98 5.65
C VAL A 476 -14.79 -24.43 7.04
N GLU A 477 -16.08 -24.26 7.36
CA GLU A 477 -16.67 -24.71 8.63
C GLU A 477 -16.48 -26.21 8.85
N HIS A 478 -16.65 -27.02 7.80
CA HIS A 478 -16.46 -28.47 7.90
C HIS A 478 -15.01 -28.83 8.24
N ILE A 479 -14.03 -28.22 7.56
CA ILE A 479 -12.60 -28.43 7.77
C ILE A 479 -12.23 -28.05 9.22
N VAL A 480 -12.58 -26.83 9.64
CA VAL A 480 -12.26 -26.32 10.99
C VAL A 480 -12.86 -27.24 12.05
N ASN A 481 -14.15 -27.54 11.96
CA ASN A 481 -14.82 -28.41 12.92
C ASN A 481 -14.28 -29.84 12.93
N ALA A 482 -13.84 -30.37 11.79
CA ALA A 482 -13.21 -31.69 11.71
C ALA A 482 -11.87 -31.70 12.48
N LYS A 483 -11.03 -30.66 12.31
CA LYS A 483 -9.76 -30.52 13.01
C LYS A 483 -9.95 -30.35 14.52
N ILE A 484 -10.93 -29.54 14.95
CA ILE A 484 -11.25 -29.39 16.39
C ILE A 484 -11.67 -30.73 16.99
N ARG A 485 -12.56 -31.48 16.30
CA ARG A 485 -13.01 -32.81 16.78
C ARG A 485 -11.92 -33.87 16.78
N ALA A 486 -10.94 -33.75 15.91
CA ALA A 486 -9.80 -34.67 15.86
C ALA A 486 -8.92 -34.56 17.12
N ASN A 487 -9.02 -33.46 17.88
CA ASN A 487 -8.29 -33.21 19.12
C ASN A 487 -6.80 -33.55 19.01
N ILE A 488 -6.15 -33.03 17.98
CA ILE A 488 -4.74 -33.28 17.67
C ILE A 488 -3.90 -32.64 18.79
N PRO A 489 -3.01 -33.40 19.45
CA PRO A 489 -2.10 -32.83 20.44
C PRO A 489 -1.11 -31.87 19.77
N LEU A 490 -0.83 -30.75 20.42
CA LEU A 490 0.10 -29.72 20.00
C LEU A 490 1.41 -29.85 20.78
#